data_4305fa7663fdc85b2ace25e3612d8d25
#
_entry.id   4305fa7663fdc85b2ace25e3612d8d25
#
_cell.length_a   1.000
_cell.length_b   1.000
_cell.length_c   1.000
_cell.angle_alpha   90.00
_cell.angle_beta   90.00
_cell.angle_gamma   90.00
#
_symmetry.space_group_name_H-M   'P 1'
#
loop_
_entity.id
_entity.type
_entity.pdbx_description
1 polymer ?
#
loop_
_entity_poly.entity_id
_entity_poly.type
_entity_poly.pdbx_seq_one_letter_code
_entity_poly.pdbx_strand_id
1 'polypeptide(L)'
;MTTKQLPSLTLVRRIKASPAKVFAALTKPELMIQWWGPDAGPTLSAEADVRPGGRFNIVFQLTNGDVHNPTGVYKDVIPEKKLVLTWEWREMPERESLVTFLLEPIDGGTELTLIHEQLPDEGTRQSHEAGWNGLLDKLVVFVGDAP
;
A
#
# COMPACT_ATOMS: atom_id res chain seq x y z
N MET A 1 -7.73 -32.08 11.01
CA MET A 1 -7.03 -30.93 11.58
C MET A 1 -7.34 -29.68 10.75
N THR A 2 -7.94 -28.69 11.37
CA THR A 2 -8.28 -27.45 10.67
C THR A 2 -7.07 -26.52 10.66
N THR A 3 -6.69 -26.09 9.48
CA THR A 3 -5.65 -25.08 9.34
C THR A 3 -6.27 -23.73 9.72
N LYS A 4 -5.70 -23.07 10.70
CA LYS A 4 -6.20 -21.77 11.11
C LYS A 4 -5.84 -20.74 10.03
N GLN A 5 -6.85 -20.13 9.42
CA GLN A 5 -6.64 -19.10 8.43
C GLN A 5 -6.30 -17.79 9.13
N LEU A 6 -5.22 -17.15 8.70
CA LEU A 6 -4.83 -15.86 9.26
C LEU A 6 -5.77 -14.77 8.76
N PRO A 7 -6.00 -13.73 9.58
CA PRO A 7 -6.85 -12.61 9.17
C PRO A 7 -6.34 -11.89 7.94
N SER A 8 -7.28 -11.33 7.18
CA SER A 8 -6.97 -10.52 6.01
C SER A 8 -7.98 -9.39 5.88
N LEU A 9 -7.66 -8.42 5.03
CA LEU A 9 -8.59 -7.33 4.70
C LEU A 9 -8.55 -7.08 3.21
N THR A 10 -9.66 -6.57 2.68
CA THR A 10 -9.79 -6.21 1.27
C THR A 10 -10.51 -4.86 1.20
N LEU A 11 -9.90 -3.92 0.50
CA LEU A 11 -10.47 -2.59 0.29
C LEU A 11 -10.50 -2.30 -1.20
N VAL A 12 -11.56 -1.65 -1.68
CA VAL A 12 -11.74 -1.31 -3.08
C VAL A 12 -11.97 0.18 -3.20
N ARG A 13 -11.33 0.81 -4.19
CA ARG A 13 -11.53 2.21 -4.51
C ARG A 13 -11.67 2.39 -6.02
N ARG A 14 -12.63 3.23 -6.42
CA ARG A 14 -12.75 3.66 -7.81
C ARG A 14 -12.12 5.03 -7.93
N ILE A 15 -11.10 5.13 -8.80
CA ILE A 15 -10.24 6.29 -8.87
C ILE A 15 -10.34 6.91 -10.25
N LYS A 16 -10.54 8.24 -10.32
CA LYS A 16 -10.64 8.98 -11.59
C LYS A 16 -9.26 9.25 -12.16
N ALA A 17 -8.53 8.20 -12.44
CA ALA A 17 -7.19 8.28 -13.03
C ALA A 17 -6.91 6.97 -13.75
N SER A 18 -6.08 7.01 -14.79
CA SER A 18 -5.73 5.81 -15.55
C SER A 18 -4.94 4.81 -14.71
N PRO A 19 -4.97 3.52 -15.05
CA PRO A 19 -4.13 2.53 -14.37
C PRO A 19 -2.64 2.92 -14.38
N ALA A 20 -2.16 3.53 -15.46
CA ALA A 20 -0.77 3.97 -15.53
C ALA A 20 -0.46 5.01 -14.45
N LYS A 21 -1.36 5.97 -14.27
CA LYS A 21 -1.19 7.03 -13.29
C LYS A 21 -1.26 6.49 -11.86
N VAL A 22 -2.21 5.60 -11.59
CA VAL A 22 -2.35 4.97 -10.27
C VAL A 22 -1.12 4.12 -9.97
N PHE A 23 -0.69 3.31 -10.93
CA PHE A 23 0.49 2.46 -10.75
C PHE A 23 1.74 3.29 -10.49
N ALA A 24 1.91 4.41 -11.21
CA ALA A 24 3.04 5.31 -10.99
C ALA A 24 3.04 5.87 -9.56
N ALA A 25 1.88 6.26 -9.05
CA ALA A 25 1.76 6.79 -7.68
C ALA A 25 2.13 5.73 -6.64
N LEU A 26 1.88 4.46 -6.93
CA LEU A 26 2.20 3.35 -6.03
C LEU A 26 3.66 2.93 -6.07
N THR A 27 4.39 3.26 -7.15
CA THR A 27 5.70 2.67 -7.40
C THR A 27 6.84 3.67 -7.56
N LYS A 28 6.58 4.93 -7.90
CA LYS A 28 7.62 5.94 -8.08
C LYS A 28 7.89 6.67 -6.77
N PRO A 29 9.12 6.58 -6.22
CA PRO A 29 9.43 7.23 -4.95
C PRO A 29 9.12 8.72 -4.90
N GLU A 30 9.36 9.45 -5.98
CA GLU A 30 9.09 10.88 -6.07
C GLU A 30 7.59 11.20 -5.97
N LEU A 31 6.73 10.24 -6.30
CA LEU A 31 5.29 10.39 -6.13
C LEU A 31 4.86 9.86 -4.76
N MET A 32 5.41 8.73 -4.34
CA MET A 32 5.09 8.12 -3.04
C MET A 32 5.31 9.09 -1.89
N ILE A 33 6.39 9.85 -1.93
CA ILE A 33 6.74 10.79 -0.87
C ILE A 33 5.69 11.90 -0.71
N GLN A 34 4.85 12.12 -1.70
CA GLN A 34 3.86 13.20 -1.66
C GLN A 34 2.54 12.82 -1.02
N TRP A 35 2.21 11.53 -0.94
CA TRP A 35 0.87 11.15 -0.45
C TRP A 35 0.89 10.00 0.57
N TRP A 36 1.98 9.28 0.68
CA TRP A 36 2.00 8.11 1.54
C TRP A 36 1.77 8.47 3.01
N GLY A 37 1.18 7.53 3.76
CA GLY A 37 0.91 7.68 5.18
C GLY A 37 -0.58 7.70 5.50
N PRO A 38 -0.98 7.19 6.67
CA PRO A 38 -2.40 7.04 7.01
C PRO A 38 -3.07 8.33 7.47
N ASP A 39 -2.30 9.39 7.77
CA ASP A 39 -2.87 10.67 8.21
C ASP A 39 -2.10 11.83 7.56
N ALA A 40 -2.26 13.04 8.08
CA ALA A 40 -1.66 14.24 7.49
C ALA A 40 -0.16 14.39 7.79
N GLY A 41 0.45 13.45 8.49
CA GLY A 41 1.88 13.49 8.77
C GLY A 41 2.70 13.28 7.50
N PRO A 42 3.93 13.79 7.47
CA PRO A 42 4.75 13.73 6.25
C PRO A 42 5.34 12.36 5.99
N THR A 43 5.58 12.07 4.71
CA THR A 43 6.44 10.96 4.31
C THR A 43 7.87 11.50 4.29
N LEU A 44 8.74 10.89 5.08
CA LEU A 44 10.11 11.37 5.25
C LEU A 44 11.04 10.88 4.15
N SER A 45 10.85 9.63 3.70
CA SER A 45 11.63 9.08 2.60
C SER A 45 10.88 7.93 1.95
N ALA A 46 11.18 7.66 0.69
CA ALA A 46 10.63 6.52 -0.03
C ALA A 46 11.66 6.02 -1.04
N GLU A 47 11.84 4.71 -1.06
CA GLU A 47 12.73 4.04 -2.01
C GLU A 47 12.00 2.80 -2.55
N ALA A 48 12.16 2.51 -3.82
CA ALA A 48 11.52 1.35 -4.42
C ALA A 48 12.32 0.88 -5.64
N ASP A 49 12.64 -0.42 -5.65
CA ASP A 49 13.22 -1.10 -6.80
C ASP A 49 12.14 -2.05 -7.33
N VAL A 50 11.32 -1.55 -8.25
CA VAL A 50 10.06 -2.18 -8.64
C VAL A 50 10.29 -3.27 -9.67
N ARG A 51 10.69 -4.43 -9.18
CA ARG A 51 10.89 -5.66 -9.96
C ARG A 51 10.80 -6.84 -9.01
N PRO A 52 10.47 -8.04 -9.51
CA PRO A 52 10.47 -9.21 -8.63
C PRO A 52 11.84 -9.37 -7.96
N GLY A 53 11.83 -9.50 -6.64
CA GLY A 53 13.05 -9.56 -5.85
C GLY A 53 13.61 -8.22 -5.41
N GLY A 54 13.11 -7.11 -5.98
CA GLY A 54 13.51 -5.77 -5.56
C GLY A 54 12.87 -5.41 -4.23
N ARG A 55 13.40 -4.39 -3.55
CA ARG A 55 12.92 -4.00 -2.23
C ARG A 55 12.32 -2.60 -2.26
N PHE A 56 11.40 -2.36 -1.33
CA PHE A 56 10.93 -1.02 -1.06
C PHE A 56 11.20 -0.66 0.40
N ASN A 57 11.31 0.63 0.67
CA ASN A 57 11.50 1.14 2.02
C ASN A 57 10.87 2.52 2.12
N ILE A 58 9.91 2.67 3.03
CA ILE A 58 9.22 3.93 3.22
C ILE A 58 9.34 4.32 4.68
N VAL A 59 9.55 5.61 4.94
CA VAL A 59 9.57 6.14 6.30
C VAL A 59 8.56 7.28 6.35
N PHE A 60 7.59 7.19 7.24
CA PHE A 60 6.61 8.26 7.39
C PHE A 60 6.43 8.60 8.87
N GLN A 61 5.94 9.80 9.12
CA GLN A 61 5.68 10.29 10.48
C GLN A 61 4.19 10.58 10.64
N LEU A 62 3.62 10.09 11.72
CA LEU A 62 2.22 10.37 12.05
C LEU A 62 2.09 11.77 12.66
N THR A 63 0.86 12.29 12.67
CA THR A 63 0.59 13.60 13.26
C THR A 63 0.92 13.68 14.75
N ASN A 64 0.95 12.52 15.44
CA ASN A 64 1.34 12.46 16.85
C ASN A 64 2.87 12.41 17.05
N GLY A 65 3.64 12.40 15.95
CA GLY A 65 5.10 12.37 16.01
C GLY A 65 5.73 10.99 15.87
N ASP A 66 4.94 9.92 15.93
CA ASP A 66 5.49 8.57 15.79
C ASP A 66 6.01 8.35 14.36
N VAL A 67 7.15 7.68 14.26
CA VAL A 67 7.77 7.37 12.96
C VAL A 67 7.64 5.87 12.71
N HIS A 68 7.18 5.52 11.52
CA HIS A 68 7.01 4.13 11.10
C HIS A 68 7.74 3.86 9.81
N ASN A 69 8.24 2.64 9.66
CA ASN A 69 9.05 2.26 8.51
C ASN A 69 8.59 0.90 7.95
N PRO A 70 7.57 0.91 7.07
CA PRO A 70 7.24 -0.32 6.36
C PRO A 70 8.27 -0.61 5.28
N THR A 71 8.60 -1.90 5.11
CA THR A 71 9.57 -2.35 4.12
C THR A 71 9.17 -3.74 3.65
N GLY A 72 9.74 -4.18 2.54
CA GLY A 72 9.46 -5.51 2.02
C GLY A 72 10.11 -5.76 0.68
N VAL A 73 9.69 -6.85 0.05
CA VAL A 73 10.22 -7.33 -1.22
C VAL A 73 9.06 -7.50 -2.21
N TYR A 74 9.23 -7.03 -3.44
CA TYR A 74 8.26 -7.25 -4.50
C TYR A 74 8.32 -8.72 -4.93
N LYS A 75 7.16 -9.37 -4.96
CA LYS A 75 7.04 -10.77 -5.38
C LYS A 75 6.57 -10.89 -6.82
N ASP A 76 5.64 -10.02 -7.24
CA ASP A 76 5.10 -10.04 -8.58
C ASP A 76 4.84 -8.60 -9.01
N VAL A 77 5.25 -8.26 -10.22
CA VAL A 77 5.07 -6.91 -10.76
C VAL A 77 4.57 -7.03 -12.19
N ILE A 78 3.30 -6.70 -12.40
CA ILE A 78 2.71 -6.63 -13.73
C ILE A 78 2.29 -5.18 -13.92
N PRO A 79 3.06 -4.38 -14.68
CA PRO A 79 2.81 -2.94 -14.79
C PRO A 79 1.36 -2.61 -15.12
N GLU A 80 0.80 -1.68 -14.34
CA GLU A 80 -0.56 -1.17 -14.48
C GLU A 80 -1.67 -2.20 -14.19
N LYS A 81 -1.32 -3.39 -13.70
CA LYS A 81 -2.29 -4.45 -13.43
C LYS A 81 -2.19 -5.05 -12.04
N LYS A 82 -0.97 -5.35 -11.58
CA LYS A 82 -0.82 -6.11 -10.35
C LYS A 82 0.52 -5.83 -9.69
N LEU A 83 0.50 -5.70 -8.37
CA LEU A 83 1.70 -5.53 -7.57
C LEU A 83 1.55 -6.37 -6.31
N VAL A 84 2.44 -7.34 -6.13
CA VAL A 84 2.44 -8.18 -4.93
C VAL A 84 3.74 -7.97 -4.19
N LEU A 85 3.66 -7.69 -2.90
CA LEU A 85 4.84 -7.41 -2.09
C LEU A 85 4.67 -7.94 -0.69
N THR A 86 5.79 -8.29 -0.07
CA THR A 86 5.77 -8.59 1.35
C THR A 86 5.69 -7.27 2.12
N TRP A 87 5.14 -7.33 3.32
CA TRP A 87 4.96 -6.15 4.14
C TRP A 87 5.42 -6.46 5.56
N GLU A 88 6.43 -5.75 6.01
CA GLU A 88 6.85 -5.86 7.40
C GLU A 88 7.19 -4.48 7.93
N TRP A 89 7.07 -4.33 9.23
CA TRP A 89 7.46 -3.11 9.90
C TRP A 89 8.87 -3.30 10.43
N ARG A 90 9.75 -2.34 10.18
CA ARG A 90 11.13 -2.43 10.64
C ARG A 90 11.20 -2.60 12.15
N GLU A 91 10.22 -2.03 12.85
CA GLU A 91 10.09 -2.13 14.30
C GLU A 91 9.67 -3.52 14.76
N MET A 92 9.07 -4.32 13.88
CA MET A 92 8.58 -5.67 14.18
C MET A 92 8.79 -6.59 12.98
N PRO A 93 10.04 -6.92 12.66
CA PRO A 93 10.35 -7.70 11.44
C PRO A 93 9.80 -9.12 11.44
N GLU A 94 9.46 -9.67 12.61
CA GLU A 94 8.88 -11.01 12.72
C GLU A 94 7.42 -11.08 12.27
N ARG A 95 6.81 -9.95 11.92
CA ARG A 95 5.40 -9.89 11.53
C ARG A 95 5.23 -9.61 10.03
N GLU A 96 5.96 -10.37 9.21
CA GLU A 96 5.82 -10.24 7.77
C GLU A 96 4.44 -10.70 7.31
N SER A 97 3.84 -9.90 6.42
CA SER A 97 2.55 -10.20 5.82
C SER A 97 2.64 -9.95 4.32
N LEU A 98 1.53 -10.07 3.59
CA LEU A 98 1.51 -9.97 2.15
C LEU A 98 0.48 -8.95 1.69
N VAL A 99 0.88 -8.05 0.81
CA VAL A 99 0.01 -7.01 0.24
C VAL A 99 -0.08 -7.21 -1.27
N THR A 100 -1.30 -7.15 -1.79
CA THR A 100 -1.56 -7.22 -3.23
C THR A 100 -2.37 -6.01 -3.64
N PHE A 101 -1.90 -5.31 -4.69
CA PHE A 101 -2.67 -4.27 -5.36
C PHE A 101 -3.09 -4.81 -6.73
N LEU A 102 -4.39 -4.77 -7.01
CA LEU A 102 -4.94 -5.13 -8.32
C LEU A 102 -5.54 -3.88 -8.95
N LEU A 103 -5.17 -3.61 -10.19
CA LEU A 103 -5.66 -2.45 -10.93
C LEU A 103 -6.42 -2.93 -12.15
N GLU A 104 -7.67 -2.47 -12.27
CA GLU A 104 -8.51 -2.83 -13.40
C GLU A 104 -9.05 -1.56 -14.04
N PRO A 105 -8.89 -1.39 -15.37
CA PRO A 105 -9.45 -0.22 -16.03
C PRO A 105 -10.98 -0.30 -16.00
N ILE A 106 -11.61 0.83 -15.69
CA ILE A 106 -13.06 0.99 -15.73
C ILE A 106 -13.38 2.28 -16.49
N ASP A 107 -14.65 2.49 -16.80
CA ASP A 107 -15.05 3.73 -17.46
C ASP A 107 -14.68 4.92 -16.59
N GLY A 108 -13.84 5.80 -17.13
CA GLY A 108 -13.42 7.02 -16.45
C GLY A 108 -12.31 6.84 -15.43
N GLY A 109 -11.69 5.65 -15.32
CA GLY A 109 -10.62 5.50 -14.35
C GLY A 109 -10.14 4.10 -14.09
N THR A 110 -9.86 3.83 -12.83
CA THR A 110 -9.30 2.56 -12.37
C THR A 110 -10.05 2.07 -11.15
N GLU A 111 -10.34 0.78 -11.11
CA GLU A 111 -10.75 0.13 -9.87
C GLU A 111 -9.51 -0.48 -9.23
N LEU A 112 -9.17 0.00 -8.06
CA LEU A 112 -8.03 -0.47 -7.28
C LEU A 112 -8.53 -1.34 -6.15
N THR A 113 -8.01 -2.58 -6.09
CA THR A 113 -8.29 -3.50 -4.98
C THR A 113 -7.01 -3.71 -4.20
N LEU A 114 -7.08 -3.50 -2.90
CA LEU A 114 -5.99 -3.77 -1.96
C LEU A 114 -6.36 -4.99 -1.14
N ILE A 115 -5.48 -5.99 -1.12
CA ILE A 115 -5.65 -7.17 -0.28
C ILE A 115 -4.41 -7.26 0.62
N HIS A 116 -4.62 -7.22 1.94
CA HIS A 116 -3.55 -7.39 2.91
C HIS A 116 -3.85 -8.66 3.70
N GLU A 117 -3.03 -9.67 3.55
CA GLU A 117 -3.29 -10.98 4.11
C GLU A 117 -2.11 -11.48 4.95
N GLN A 118 -2.30 -12.60 5.63
CA GLN A 118 -1.31 -13.19 6.52
C GLN A 118 -1.02 -12.30 7.73
N LEU A 119 -2.04 -11.60 8.21
CA LEU A 119 -1.92 -10.77 9.41
C LEU A 119 -1.98 -11.67 10.65
N PRO A 120 -1.24 -11.34 11.72
CA PRO A 120 -1.11 -12.26 12.86
C PRO A 120 -2.37 -12.43 13.70
N ASP A 121 -3.20 -11.38 13.79
CA ASP A 121 -4.41 -11.44 14.62
C ASP A 121 -5.43 -10.39 14.19
N GLU A 122 -6.62 -10.46 14.77
CA GLU A 122 -7.72 -9.56 14.42
C GLU A 122 -7.44 -8.11 14.80
N GLY A 123 -6.78 -7.88 15.92
CA GLY A 123 -6.41 -6.52 16.32
C GLY A 123 -5.48 -5.86 15.33
N THR A 124 -4.49 -6.59 14.83
CA THR A 124 -3.56 -6.11 13.81
C THR A 124 -4.31 -5.85 12.51
N ARG A 125 -5.25 -6.75 12.13
CA ARG A 125 -6.06 -6.56 10.94
C ARG A 125 -6.85 -5.25 11.01
N GLN A 126 -7.50 -4.98 12.14
CA GLN A 126 -8.28 -3.76 12.32
C GLN A 126 -7.41 -2.51 12.24
N SER A 127 -6.23 -2.55 12.85
CA SER A 127 -5.30 -1.42 12.80
C SER A 127 -4.83 -1.13 11.37
N HIS A 128 -4.54 -2.19 10.61
CA HIS A 128 -4.12 -2.01 9.21
C HIS A 128 -5.28 -1.55 8.34
N GLU A 129 -6.49 -2.03 8.59
CA GLU A 129 -7.65 -1.57 7.84
C GLU A 129 -7.85 -0.07 8.02
N ALA A 130 -7.76 0.42 9.24
CA ALA A 130 -7.89 1.85 9.53
C ALA A 130 -6.78 2.66 8.83
N GLY A 131 -5.53 2.18 8.90
CA GLY A 131 -4.41 2.84 8.24
C GLY A 131 -4.54 2.87 6.73
N TRP A 132 -4.91 1.73 6.13
CA TRP A 132 -5.08 1.64 4.68
C TRP A 132 -6.24 2.50 4.18
N ASN A 133 -7.35 2.59 4.93
CA ASN A 133 -8.44 3.49 4.55
C ASN A 133 -7.97 4.94 4.44
N GLY A 134 -7.22 5.42 5.44
CA GLY A 134 -6.67 6.77 5.40
C GLY A 134 -5.71 6.97 4.24
N LEU A 135 -4.84 5.99 4.00
CA LEU A 135 -3.86 6.04 2.95
C LEU A 135 -4.50 6.02 1.56
N LEU A 136 -5.49 5.14 1.36
CA LEU A 136 -6.19 5.07 0.07
C LEU A 136 -7.01 6.32 -0.21
N ASP A 137 -7.60 6.92 0.81
CA ASP A 137 -8.33 8.18 0.63
C ASP A 137 -7.38 9.28 0.12
N LYS A 138 -6.15 9.33 0.64
CA LYS A 138 -5.14 10.28 0.16
C LYS A 138 -4.71 9.97 -1.26
N LEU A 139 -4.56 8.69 -1.60
CA LEU A 139 -4.20 8.28 -2.96
C LEU A 139 -5.27 8.73 -3.95
N VAL A 140 -6.54 8.50 -3.62
CA VAL A 140 -7.66 8.90 -4.49
C VAL A 140 -7.61 10.40 -4.79
N VAL A 141 -7.40 11.21 -3.77
CA VAL A 141 -7.31 12.68 -3.94
C VAL A 141 -6.07 13.04 -4.75
N PHE A 142 -4.93 12.44 -4.42
CA PHE A 142 -3.66 12.77 -5.06
C PHE A 142 -3.68 12.53 -6.57
N VAL A 143 -4.18 11.38 -7.01
CA VAL A 143 -4.17 11.05 -8.44
C VAL A 143 -5.42 11.56 -9.16
N GLY A 144 -6.55 11.64 -8.47
CA GLY A 144 -7.82 12.03 -9.08
C GLY A 144 -7.98 13.53 -9.29
N ASP A 145 -7.31 14.36 -8.47
CA ASP A 145 -7.37 15.81 -8.56
C ASP A 145 -6.35 16.40 -9.53
N ALA A 146 -5.40 15.59 -9.99
CA ALA A 146 -4.39 16.09 -10.95
C ALA A 146 -5.04 16.31 -12.31
N PRO A 147 -4.83 17.47 -12.94
CA PRO A 147 -5.39 17.75 -14.28
C PRO A 147 -4.85 16.80 -15.33
#